data_74ab846e22642025e93249ea1f5b31bf
#
_entry.id   74ab846e22642025e93249ea1f5b31bf
#
_cell.length_a   1.000
_cell.length_b   1.000
_cell.length_c   1.000
_cell.angle_alpha   90.00
_cell.angle_beta   90.00
_cell.angle_gamma   90.00
#
_symmetry.space_group_name_H-M   'P 1'
#
loop_
_entity.id
_entity.type
_entity.pdbx_description
1 polymer ?
#
loop_
_entity_poly.entity_id
_entity_poly.type
_entity_poly.pdbx_seq_one_letter_code
_entity_poly.pdbx_strand_id
1 'polypeptide(L)'
;MFIHTSPFRPGPKYSRSITIPLRRPTADTNLLVAAAVAGLKAIYKPGYNYSKAGVMLLDLQADTVHQGELALDTDEAVDRSALMGTLDKLNDRFGRGTLKVASEGLAGDKRAWSMRQQMRTPHYTTSWNDVPTARA
;
A
#
# COMPACT_ATOMS: atom_id res chain seq x y z
N MET A 1 -5.29 -9.19 -2.74
CA MET A 1 -4.08 -8.99 -3.58
C MET A 1 -4.38 -9.36 -5.03
N PHE A 2 -3.98 -8.54 -5.98
CA PHE A 2 -4.15 -8.82 -7.42
C PHE A 2 -2.92 -8.37 -8.21
N ILE A 3 -2.69 -9.04 -9.36
CA ILE A 3 -1.69 -8.67 -10.36
C ILE A 3 -2.27 -8.88 -11.76
N HIS A 4 -1.90 -8.03 -12.70
CA HIS A 4 -2.26 -8.22 -14.10
C HIS A 4 -1.28 -7.56 -15.07
N THR A 5 -1.24 -8.11 -16.28
CA THR A 5 -0.54 -7.53 -17.44
C THR A 5 -1.39 -6.44 -18.08
N SER A 6 -0.79 -5.57 -18.87
CA SER A 6 -1.53 -4.55 -19.63
C SER A 6 -2.42 -5.22 -20.70
N PRO A 7 -3.71 -4.88 -20.79
CA PRO A 7 -4.57 -5.38 -21.87
C PRO A 7 -4.15 -4.83 -23.24
N PHE A 8 -3.49 -3.67 -23.28
CA PHE A 8 -3.17 -2.93 -24.50
C PHE A 8 -1.80 -3.28 -25.11
N ARG A 9 -0.89 -3.85 -24.31
CA ARG A 9 0.45 -4.23 -24.81
C ARG A 9 0.39 -5.58 -25.50
N PRO A 10 1.15 -5.81 -26.61
CA PRO A 10 1.29 -7.13 -27.20
C PRO A 10 1.97 -8.09 -26.22
N GLY A 11 1.72 -9.38 -26.39
CA GLY A 11 2.30 -10.43 -25.56
C GLY A 11 1.30 -11.21 -24.72
N PRO A 12 1.75 -12.21 -23.98
CA PRO A 12 0.89 -13.08 -23.19
C PRO A 12 0.17 -12.31 -22.08
N LYS A 13 -1.12 -12.59 -21.92
CA LYS A 13 -1.95 -11.95 -20.90
C LYS A 13 -2.05 -12.83 -19.66
N TYR A 14 -1.97 -12.18 -18.50
CA TYR A 14 -2.17 -12.84 -17.23
C TYR A 14 -2.86 -11.89 -16.25
N SER A 15 -3.89 -12.38 -15.61
CA SER A 15 -4.61 -11.65 -14.56
C SER A 15 -5.03 -12.64 -13.49
N ARG A 16 -4.66 -12.36 -12.25
CA ARG A 16 -5.07 -13.17 -11.09
C ARG A 16 -5.26 -12.30 -9.88
N SER A 17 -6.20 -12.72 -9.05
CA SER A 17 -6.41 -12.17 -7.70
C SER A 17 -6.55 -13.31 -6.70
N ILE A 18 -6.23 -13.01 -5.45
CA ILE A 18 -6.39 -13.92 -4.33
C ILE A 18 -6.79 -13.11 -3.10
N THR A 19 -7.70 -13.66 -2.31
CA THR A 19 -8.05 -13.14 -0.98
C THR A 19 -7.30 -13.97 0.05
N ILE A 20 -6.55 -13.31 0.92
CA ILE A 20 -5.86 -13.94 2.06
C ILE A 20 -6.63 -13.52 3.30
N PRO A 21 -7.34 -14.45 3.97
CA PRO A 21 -8.00 -14.14 5.22
C PRO A 21 -6.95 -13.86 6.31
N LEU A 22 -7.16 -12.81 7.07
CA LEU A 22 -6.41 -12.55 8.29
C LEU A 22 -7.10 -13.29 9.45
N ARG A 23 -6.32 -13.83 10.36
CA ARG A 23 -6.87 -14.53 11.54
C ARG A 23 -7.71 -13.59 12.40
N ARG A 24 -7.27 -12.34 12.52
CA ARG A 24 -7.96 -11.26 13.28
C ARG A 24 -7.91 -9.96 12.49
N PRO A 25 -8.89 -9.06 12.68
CA PRO A 25 -8.78 -7.69 12.22
C PRO A 25 -7.52 -7.05 12.82
N THR A 26 -6.76 -6.33 11.98
CA THR A 26 -5.51 -5.71 12.43
C THR A 26 -5.21 -4.45 11.62
N ALA A 27 -4.62 -3.45 12.29
CA ALA A 27 -4.01 -2.28 11.68
C ALA A 27 -2.47 -2.39 11.60
N ASP A 28 -1.89 -3.52 12.04
CA ASP A 28 -0.44 -3.74 11.96
C ASP A 28 0.02 -3.86 10.50
N THR A 29 0.73 -2.84 10.04
CA THR A 29 1.27 -2.77 8.68
C THR A 29 2.15 -3.97 8.34
N ASN A 30 2.93 -4.51 9.29
CA ASN A 30 3.81 -5.64 9.02
C ASN A 30 3.01 -6.93 8.73
N LEU A 31 1.92 -7.16 9.47
CA LEU A 31 1.03 -8.30 9.23
C LEU A 31 0.32 -8.17 7.89
N LEU A 32 -0.18 -6.97 7.57
CA LEU A 32 -0.82 -6.69 6.28
C LEU A 32 0.15 -6.90 5.12
N VAL A 33 1.39 -6.43 5.24
CA VAL A 33 2.43 -6.62 4.23
C VAL A 33 2.82 -8.10 4.09
N ALA A 34 2.96 -8.82 5.19
CA ALA A 34 3.27 -10.26 5.16
C ALA A 34 2.18 -11.05 4.43
N ALA A 35 0.90 -10.78 4.73
CA ALA A 35 -0.23 -11.38 4.03
C ALA A 35 -0.26 -11.03 2.54
N ALA A 36 0.00 -9.76 2.20
CA ALA A 36 0.05 -9.31 0.80
C ALA A 36 1.19 -10.01 0.02
N VAL A 37 2.37 -10.16 0.63
CA VAL A 37 3.51 -10.86 0.02
C VAL A 37 3.21 -12.35 -0.14
N ALA A 38 2.59 -12.99 0.85
CA ALA A 38 2.17 -14.38 0.73
C ALA A 38 1.17 -14.57 -0.44
N GLY A 39 0.18 -13.68 -0.54
CA GLY A 39 -0.77 -13.68 -1.65
C GLY A 39 -0.09 -13.45 -3.00
N LEU A 40 0.88 -12.53 -3.07
CA LEU A 40 1.65 -12.29 -4.28
C LEU A 40 2.42 -13.54 -4.71
N LYS A 41 3.12 -14.18 -3.78
CA LYS A 41 3.88 -15.43 -4.07
C LYS A 41 2.97 -16.54 -4.62
N ALA A 42 1.74 -16.63 -4.15
CA ALA A 42 0.78 -17.66 -4.59
C ALA A 42 0.28 -17.44 -6.02
N ILE A 43 0.17 -16.17 -6.49
CA ILE A 43 -0.39 -15.85 -7.81
C ILE A 43 0.67 -15.40 -8.83
N TYR A 44 1.89 -15.14 -8.38
CA TYR A 44 2.97 -14.71 -9.28
C TYR A 44 3.45 -15.85 -10.19
N LYS A 45 3.61 -15.56 -11.46
CA LYS A 45 4.24 -16.44 -12.45
C LYS A 45 5.34 -15.68 -13.19
N PRO A 46 6.55 -16.22 -13.30
CA PRO A 46 7.60 -15.60 -14.10
C PRO A 46 7.24 -15.58 -15.59
N GLY A 47 7.90 -14.73 -16.37
CA GLY A 47 7.73 -14.66 -17.82
C GLY A 47 6.61 -13.74 -18.32
N TYR A 48 5.90 -13.04 -17.44
CA TYR A 48 4.87 -12.06 -17.80
C TYR A 48 5.33 -10.63 -17.50
N ASN A 49 5.00 -9.71 -18.40
CA ASN A 49 5.24 -8.28 -18.19
C ASN A 49 4.08 -7.65 -17.41
N TYR A 50 4.14 -7.74 -16.10
CA TYR A 50 3.14 -7.14 -15.22
C TYR A 50 3.12 -5.62 -15.32
N SER A 51 1.93 -5.05 -15.42
CA SER A 51 1.71 -3.61 -15.49
C SER A 51 1.11 -3.04 -14.21
N LYS A 52 0.39 -3.85 -13.45
CA LYS A 52 -0.24 -3.41 -12.22
C LYS A 52 -0.30 -4.53 -11.18
N ALA A 53 0.01 -4.17 -9.95
CA ALA A 53 -0.20 -4.96 -8.76
C ALA A 53 -0.90 -4.10 -7.72
N GLY A 54 -1.73 -4.70 -6.89
CA GLY A 54 -2.42 -3.93 -5.85
C GLY A 54 -2.92 -4.80 -4.71
N VAL A 55 -3.08 -4.16 -3.57
CA VAL A 55 -3.71 -4.72 -2.38
C VAL A 55 -5.02 -3.98 -2.15
N MET A 56 -6.06 -4.71 -1.83
CA MET A 56 -7.34 -4.19 -1.40
C MET A 56 -7.65 -4.79 -0.04
N LEU A 57 -7.95 -3.97 0.93
CA LEU A 57 -8.44 -4.40 2.23
C LEU A 57 -9.96 -4.55 2.12
N LEU A 58 -10.48 -5.66 2.61
CA LEU A 58 -11.90 -5.99 2.63
C LEU A 58 -12.35 -6.06 4.08
N ASP A 59 -13.66 -5.92 4.30
CA ASP A 59 -14.30 -6.07 5.61
C ASP A 59 -13.66 -5.20 6.69
N LEU A 60 -13.47 -3.91 6.37
CA LEU A 60 -12.95 -2.94 7.33
C LEU A 60 -13.91 -2.80 8.51
N GLN A 61 -13.37 -2.93 9.71
CA GLN A 61 -14.10 -2.83 10.96
C GLN A 61 -13.52 -1.71 11.82
N ALA A 62 -14.36 -1.15 12.72
CA ALA A 62 -13.87 -0.21 13.71
C ALA A 62 -12.91 -0.93 14.68
N ASP A 63 -11.91 -0.23 15.17
CA ASP A 63 -10.93 -0.74 16.14
C ASP A 63 -11.55 -1.11 17.50
N THR A 64 -12.77 -0.64 17.76
CA THR A 64 -13.55 -0.95 18.96
C THR A 64 -14.20 -2.34 18.92
N VAL A 65 -14.24 -2.99 17.76
CA VAL A 65 -14.85 -4.32 17.59
C VAL A 65 -13.79 -5.39 17.89
N HIS A 66 -13.72 -5.83 19.12
CA HIS A 66 -12.86 -6.94 19.53
C HIS A 66 -13.68 -8.21 19.66
N GLN A 67 -13.46 -9.17 18.78
CA GLN A 67 -13.97 -10.52 18.93
C GLN A 67 -12.94 -11.34 19.69
N GLY A 68 -13.26 -11.73 20.92
CA GLY A 68 -12.42 -12.61 21.72
C GLY A 68 -12.37 -13.98 21.07
N GLU A 69 -11.17 -14.50 20.80
CA GLU A 69 -10.95 -15.90 20.48
C GLU A 69 -10.50 -16.64 21.73
N LEU A 70 -11.02 -17.85 21.93
CA LEU A 70 -10.41 -18.77 22.88
C LEU A 70 -9.03 -19.14 22.32
N ALA A 71 -7.98 -18.58 22.94
CA ALA A 71 -6.61 -18.90 22.58
C ALA A 71 -6.30 -20.33 23.06
N LEU A 72 -6.52 -21.29 22.19
CA LEU A 72 -6.07 -22.68 22.39
C LEU A 72 -4.61 -22.87 21.97
N ASP A 73 -4.05 -21.93 21.20
CA ASP A 73 -2.66 -21.89 20.77
C ASP A 73 -1.91 -20.78 21.48
N THR A 74 -0.74 -21.10 22.00
CA THR A 74 0.16 -20.23 22.77
C THR A 74 0.87 -19.14 21.95
N ASP A 75 0.54 -18.94 20.69
CA ASP A 75 1.05 -17.82 19.90
C ASP A 75 0.32 -16.52 20.29
N GLU A 76 0.78 -15.89 21.36
CA GLU A 76 0.44 -14.51 21.69
C GLU A 76 0.91 -13.61 20.56
N ALA A 77 -0.01 -13.26 19.66
CA ALA A 77 0.26 -12.24 18.66
C ALA A 77 0.66 -10.95 19.39
N VAL A 78 1.89 -10.52 19.21
CA VAL A 78 2.41 -9.29 19.84
C VAL A 78 1.54 -8.13 19.39
N ASP A 79 0.84 -7.49 20.33
CA ASP A 79 0.06 -6.30 20.07
C ASP A 79 1.00 -5.11 19.78
N ARG A 80 0.96 -4.62 18.55
CA ARG A 80 1.74 -3.47 18.09
C ARG A 80 0.89 -2.22 17.84
N SER A 81 -0.33 -2.19 18.33
CA SER A 81 -1.26 -1.07 18.13
C SER A 81 -0.68 0.26 18.61
N ALA A 82 -0.04 0.28 19.78
CA ALA A 82 0.64 1.44 20.31
C ALA A 82 1.79 1.94 19.42
N LEU A 83 2.55 1.02 18.82
CA LEU A 83 3.63 1.34 17.88
C LEU A 83 3.05 1.94 16.59
N MET A 84 2.03 1.34 16.01
CA MET A 84 1.37 1.85 14.80
C MET A 84 0.75 3.23 15.06
N GLY A 85 0.04 3.40 16.16
CA GLY A 85 -0.52 4.70 16.54
C GLY A 85 0.53 5.80 16.78
N THR A 86 1.72 5.44 17.28
CA THR A 86 2.82 6.39 17.43
C THR A 86 3.42 6.76 16.07
N LEU A 87 3.59 5.79 15.17
CA LEU A 87 4.05 6.02 13.81
C LEU A 87 3.11 6.95 13.05
N ASP A 88 1.80 6.74 13.17
CA ASP A 88 0.79 7.58 12.54
C ASP A 88 0.82 9.01 13.08
N LYS A 89 0.86 9.19 14.41
CA LYS A 89 0.97 10.51 15.04
C LYS A 89 2.21 11.28 14.61
N LEU A 90 3.35 10.60 14.44
CA LEU A 90 4.58 11.24 13.99
C LEU A 90 4.49 11.62 12.50
N ASN A 91 3.91 10.77 11.67
CA ASN A 91 3.69 11.08 10.26
C ASN A 91 2.65 12.19 10.05
N ASP A 92 1.64 12.29 10.89
CA ASP A 92 0.67 13.39 10.87
C ASP A 92 1.32 14.71 11.28
N ARG A 93 2.19 14.68 12.29
CA ARG A 93 2.87 15.88 12.79
C ARG A 93 3.98 16.39 11.87
N PHE A 94 4.79 15.51 11.32
CA PHE A 94 6.01 15.86 10.57
C PHE A 94 5.87 15.65 9.05
N GLY A 95 4.72 15.18 8.60
CA GLY A 95 4.43 14.90 7.19
C GLY A 95 4.49 13.42 6.85
N ARG A 96 3.68 13.03 5.88
CA ARG A 96 3.57 11.64 5.44
C ARG A 96 4.91 11.08 4.96
N GLY A 97 5.28 9.92 5.49
CA GLY A 97 6.49 9.22 5.11
C GLY A 97 7.77 9.72 5.77
N THR A 98 7.66 10.56 6.82
CA THR A 98 8.78 10.93 7.69
C THR A 98 9.33 9.71 8.41
N LEU A 99 8.45 8.90 8.97
CA LEU A 99 8.78 7.58 9.51
C LEU A 99 8.21 6.50 8.60
N LYS A 100 9.04 5.52 8.30
CA LYS A 100 8.71 4.37 7.46
C LYS A 100 9.24 3.09 8.06
N VAL A 101 8.58 2.00 7.73
CA VAL A 101 9.09 0.68 8.07
C VAL A 101 10.31 0.39 7.18
N ALA A 102 11.41 -0.08 7.75
CA ALA A 102 12.66 -0.33 7.03
C ALA A 102 12.49 -1.27 5.82
N SER A 103 11.53 -2.19 5.87
CA SER A 103 11.20 -3.09 4.77
C SER A 103 10.64 -2.38 3.52
N GLU A 104 10.20 -1.12 3.64
CA GLU A 104 9.77 -0.30 2.50
C GLU A 104 10.95 0.17 1.63
N GLY A 105 12.16 0.11 2.17
CA GLY A 105 13.39 0.59 1.57
C GLY A 105 13.66 2.07 1.88
N LEU A 106 14.88 2.49 1.59
CA LEU A 106 15.29 3.88 1.78
C LEU A 106 14.65 4.76 0.71
N ALA A 107 14.24 5.97 1.10
CA ALA A 107 13.82 7.00 0.18
C ALA A 107 15.08 7.50 -0.55
N GLY A 108 15.37 6.88 -1.66
CA GLY A 108 16.45 7.24 -2.57
C GLY A 108 15.88 7.61 -3.94
N ASP A 109 16.56 7.22 -4.99
CA ASP A 109 16.18 7.49 -6.36
C ASP A 109 14.72 7.10 -6.67
N LYS A 110 14.07 7.91 -7.49
CA LYS A 110 12.72 7.60 -8.01
C LYS A 110 12.76 6.21 -8.64
N ARG A 111 12.03 5.29 -8.05
CA ARG A 111 11.94 3.91 -8.55
C ARG A 111 11.48 3.95 -10.01
N ALA A 112 12.13 3.16 -10.88
CA ALA A 112 11.84 3.14 -12.33
C ALA A 112 10.35 2.90 -12.65
N TRP A 113 9.63 2.22 -11.75
CA TRP A 113 8.20 1.92 -11.85
C TRP A 113 7.29 2.95 -11.17
N SER A 114 7.85 4.01 -10.57
CA SER A 114 7.03 5.06 -9.94
C SER A 114 6.27 5.87 -11.00
N MET A 115 5.11 6.38 -10.59
CA MET A 115 4.32 7.25 -11.46
C MET A 115 5.13 8.51 -11.82
N ARG A 116 5.24 8.80 -13.11
CA ARG A 116 5.85 10.02 -13.60
C ARG A 116 4.78 11.11 -13.75
N GLN A 117 4.94 12.20 -13.03
CA GLN A 117 4.02 13.35 -13.07
C GLN A 117 4.69 14.59 -13.68
N GLN A 118 5.64 14.39 -14.60
CA GLN A 118 6.43 15.47 -15.19
C GLN A 118 5.62 16.37 -16.15
N MET A 119 4.54 15.83 -16.72
CA MET A 119 3.66 16.53 -17.68
C MET A 119 2.35 16.99 -17.02
N ARG A 120 2.36 17.19 -15.70
CA ARG A 120 1.18 17.68 -15.00
C ARG A 120 1.01 19.17 -15.25
N THR A 121 -0.21 19.61 -15.53
CA THR A 121 -0.55 21.03 -15.57
C THR A 121 -0.29 21.69 -14.21
N PRO A 122 0.13 22.96 -14.17
CA PRO A 122 0.22 23.73 -12.95
C PRO A 122 -1.10 23.77 -12.18
N HIS A 123 -1.03 24.07 -10.90
CA HIS A 123 -2.19 24.07 -10.01
C HIS A 123 -3.01 25.38 -10.11
N TYR A 124 -3.48 25.74 -11.28
CA TYR A 124 -4.19 27.01 -11.54
C TYR A 124 -5.42 27.26 -10.66
N THR A 125 -6.04 26.18 -10.17
CA THR A 125 -7.26 26.28 -9.35
C THR A 125 -6.99 26.22 -7.85
N THR A 126 -5.78 25.87 -7.42
CA THR A 126 -5.44 25.64 -6.00
C THR A 126 -4.19 26.38 -5.53
N SER A 127 -3.42 26.96 -6.45
CA SER A 127 -2.21 27.73 -6.12
C SER A 127 -2.21 29.04 -6.91
N TRP A 128 -2.29 30.16 -6.20
CA TRP A 128 -2.23 31.50 -6.82
C TRP A 128 -0.88 31.76 -7.50
N ASN A 129 0.19 31.14 -7.04
CA ASN A 129 1.54 31.30 -7.60
C ASN A 129 1.69 30.63 -8.98
N ASP A 130 0.81 29.69 -9.29
CA ASP A 130 0.85 28.94 -10.55
C ASP A 130 -0.05 29.57 -11.62
N VAL A 131 -0.81 30.65 -11.29
CA VAL A 131 -1.68 31.35 -12.22
C VAL A 131 -0.82 32.12 -13.24
N PRO A 132 -0.99 31.89 -14.54
CA PRO A 132 -0.23 32.61 -15.54
C PRO A 132 -0.55 34.12 -15.52
N THR A 133 0.47 34.94 -15.44
CA THR A 133 0.35 36.39 -15.52
C THR A 133 0.38 36.84 -16.99
N ALA A 134 -0.68 37.49 -17.42
CA ALA A 134 -0.67 38.18 -18.72
C ALA A 134 0.27 39.40 -18.66
N ARG A 135 1.19 39.46 -19.59
CA ARG A 135 2.01 40.68 -19.81
C ARG A 135 1.41 41.44 -20.98
N ALA A 136 1.04 42.69 -20.74
CA ALA A 136 0.63 43.61 -21.78
C ALA A 136 1.83 44.11 -22.59
#